data_9455a681ffd8e4b0a3210dfb131d6387
#
_entry.id   9455a681ffd8e4b0a3210dfb131d6387
#
_cell.length_a   1.000
_cell.length_b   1.000
_cell.length_c   1.000
_cell.angle_alpha   90.00
_cell.angle_beta   90.00
_cell.angle_gamma   90.00
#
_symmetry.space_group_name_H-M   'P 1'
#
loop_
_entity.id
_entity.type
_entity.pdbx_description
1 polymer ?
#
loop_
_entity_poly.entity_id
_entity_poly.type
_entity_poly.pdbx_seq_one_letter_code
_entity_poly.pdbx_strand_id
1 'polypeptide(L)'
;MLSQYNMSSGLSSGLSSNRGSGSLFGRVDMVALGLYFALVLIGILCITSASYDPEVGSIFSFRHNYVKQIMWAGISWVVALVVLLLERRYFHMFAYPAYIAGILLLLLCFTPLGTEVNGARAWLEFGSFRVQPVEFSKIATALMMARVMSDFSFSMNRVRDLFKVAGVILLPLLIIIMQNDTGSGLVLCSFLFVFIREGITKYIYFPLIFTVFLFIASFIFTPEAIFVTLILLFTLYNILKNGAVVGHIRFLAALFLAVLLLCVLTPLSGYASLMIVCSITAIILGVIAVKLREMSLLWPIIMFVYAMLLVPTTDFMFSQLKGH
;
A
#
# COMPACT_ATOMS: atom_id res chain seq x y z
N MET A 1 18.66 -21.67 59.56
CA MET A 1 17.66 -22.71 59.75
C MET A 1 16.91 -22.94 58.45
N LEU A 2 17.12 -24.10 57.91
CA LEU A 2 16.71 -24.59 56.59
C LEU A 2 15.19 -24.72 56.45
N SER A 3 14.63 -24.32 55.30
CA SER A 3 13.47 -24.98 54.76
C SER A 3 13.58 -24.94 53.24
N GLN A 4 14.09 -26.04 52.69
CA GLN A 4 13.95 -26.40 51.26
C GLN A 4 12.50 -26.69 51.02
N TYR A 5 11.89 -25.98 50.08
CA TYR A 5 10.61 -26.37 49.48
C TYR A 5 10.86 -27.10 48.17
N ASN A 6 10.69 -28.40 48.25
CA ASN A 6 10.67 -29.33 47.11
C ASN A 6 9.45 -29.02 46.23
N MET A 7 9.69 -28.48 45.06
CA MET A 7 8.70 -28.32 43.99
C MET A 7 9.15 -29.09 42.74
N SER A 8 9.21 -30.38 42.86
CA SER A 8 9.48 -31.29 41.74
C SER A 8 8.44 -32.42 41.70
N SER A 9 7.21 -32.10 41.37
CA SER A 9 6.23 -33.12 40.91
C SER A 9 4.93 -32.44 40.48
N GLY A 10 4.79 -32.07 39.23
CA GLY A 10 3.50 -31.56 38.77
C GLY A 10 3.43 -30.93 37.37
N LEU A 11 4.43 -31.13 36.53
CA LEU A 11 4.39 -30.55 35.17
C LEU A 11 4.87 -31.52 34.07
N SER A 12 4.49 -32.79 34.19
CA SER A 12 4.80 -33.78 33.15
C SER A 12 3.56 -34.48 32.54
N SER A 13 2.42 -33.80 32.51
CA SER A 13 1.23 -34.37 31.85
C SER A 13 0.53 -33.28 31.02
N GLY A 14 0.94 -33.06 29.79
CA GLY A 14 0.19 -32.15 28.93
C GLY A 14 0.85 -31.77 27.61
N LEU A 15 2.01 -32.28 27.28
CA LEU A 15 2.61 -32.10 25.97
C LEU A 15 2.73 -33.43 25.23
N SER A 16 1.65 -34.12 25.03
CA SER A 16 1.56 -35.08 23.95
C SER A 16 1.48 -34.26 22.66
N SER A 17 2.63 -33.94 22.08
CA SER A 17 2.72 -33.49 20.72
C SER A 17 2.22 -34.62 19.82
N ASN A 18 0.93 -34.61 19.56
CA ASN A 18 0.35 -35.42 18.50
C ASN A 18 0.94 -34.91 17.17
N ARG A 19 2.19 -35.30 16.87
CA ARG A 19 2.77 -35.24 15.53
C ARG A 19 2.13 -36.35 14.71
N GLY A 20 0.80 -36.30 14.63
CA GLY A 20 0.08 -37.03 13.61
C GLY A 20 0.57 -36.53 12.26
N SER A 21 0.92 -37.44 11.39
CA SER A 21 1.08 -37.27 9.96
C SER A 21 -0.19 -36.64 9.40
N GLY A 22 -0.36 -35.33 9.60
CA GLY A 22 -1.53 -34.60 9.13
C GLY A 22 -1.51 -34.64 7.62
N SER A 23 -2.54 -35.23 7.04
CA SER A 23 -2.84 -35.17 5.62
C SER A 23 -2.66 -33.73 5.15
N LEU A 24 -2.20 -33.52 3.92
CA LEU A 24 -2.04 -32.18 3.31
C LEU A 24 -3.30 -31.32 3.49
N PHE A 25 -4.47 -31.94 3.48
CA PHE A 25 -5.77 -31.30 3.74
C PHE A 25 -5.95 -30.78 5.19
N GLY A 26 -5.29 -31.35 6.18
CA GLY A 26 -5.34 -30.85 7.57
C GLY A 26 -4.54 -29.56 7.82
N ARG A 27 -3.77 -29.09 6.84
CA ARG A 27 -2.99 -27.85 6.91
C ARG A 27 -3.60 -26.70 6.09
N VAL A 28 -4.63 -26.96 5.32
CA VAL A 28 -5.31 -25.99 4.46
C VAL A 28 -6.58 -25.50 5.16
N ASP A 29 -6.76 -24.20 5.23
CA ASP A 29 -8.00 -23.60 5.73
C ASP A 29 -9.11 -23.82 4.69
N MET A 30 -10.03 -24.74 5.01
CA MET A 30 -11.14 -25.11 4.13
C MET A 30 -12.13 -23.96 3.93
N VAL A 31 -12.24 -23.03 4.89
CA VAL A 31 -13.11 -21.86 4.76
C VAL A 31 -12.52 -20.89 3.73
N ALA A 32 -11.21 -20.59 3.84
CA ALA A 32 -10.52 -19.75 2.88
C ALA A 32 -10.57 -20.36 1.46
N LEU A 33 -10.39 -21.68 1.35
CA LEU A 33 -10.48 -22.41 0.10
C LEU A 33 -11.90 -22.32 -0.51
N GLY A 34 -12.93 -22.52 0.31
CA GLY A 34 -14.34 -22.42 -0.11
C GLY A 34 -14.70 -21.01 -0.59
N LEU A 35 -14.23 -19.97 0.11
CA LEU A 35 -14.42 -18.58 -0.29
C LEU A 35 -13.71 -18.26 -1.61
N TYR A 36 -12.50 -18.79 -1.81
CA TYR A 36 -11.77 -18.64 -3.08
C TYR A 36 -12.56 -19.25 -4.25
N PHE A 37 -13.07 -20.48 -4.09
CA PHE A 37 -13.92 -21.11 -5.12
C PHE A 37 -15.17 -20.30 -5.41
N ALA A 38 -15.87 -19.83 -4.38
CA ALA A 38 -17.06 -19.02 -4.55
C ALA A 38 -16.77 -17.74 -5.33
N LEU A 39 -15.66 -17.03 -5.03
CA LEU A 39 -15.25 -15.83 -5.75
C LEU A 39 -14.90 -16.12 -7.22
N VAL A 40 -14.21 -17.22 -7.50
CA VAL A 40 -13.88 -17.63 -8.88
C VAL A 40 -15.16 -17.93 -9.67
N LEU A 41 -16.12 -18.66 -9.09
CA LEU A 41 -17.40 -18.98 -9.72
C LEU A 41 -18.21 -17.70 -10.02
N ILE A 42 -18.32 -16.81 -9.03
CA ILE A 42 -19.00 -15.52 -9.20
C ILE A 42 -18.33 -14.73 -10.32
N GLY A 43 -16.99 -14.68 -10.35
CA GLY A 43 -16.23 -14.00 -11.41
C GLY A 43 -16.52 -14.58 -12.82
N ILE A 44 -16.56 -15.89 -12.94
CA ILE A 44 -16.91 -16.56 -14.21
C ILE A 44 -18.35 -16.19 -14.63
N LEU A 45 -19.31 -16.24 -13.70
CA LEU A 45 -20.70 -15.86 -13.98
C LEU A 45 -20.84 -14.40 -14.42
N CYS A 46 -20.15 -13.47 -13.76
CA CYS A 46 -20.14 -12.06 -14.12
C CYS A 46 -19.56 -11.83 -15.52
N ILE A 47 -18.43 -12.47 -15.85
CA ILE A 47 -17.81 -12.35 -17.16
C ILE A 47 -18.69 -12.98 -18.24
N THR A 48 -19.31 -14.13 -17.97
CA THR A 48 -20.25 -14.76 -18.89
C THR A 48 -21.44 -13.85 -19.18
N SER A 49 -22.03 -13.25 -18.15
CA SER A 49 -23.15 -12.33 -18.31
C SER A 49 -22.79 -11.06 -19.09
N ALA A 50 -21.59 -10.49 -18.82
CA ALA A 50 -21.14 -9.25 -19.45
C ALA A 50 -20.66 -9.42 -20.90
N SER A 51 -20.20 -10.61 -21.29
CA SER A 51 -19.63 -10.90 -22.61
C SER A 51 -20.46 -11.91 -23.42
N TYR A 52 -21.72 -12.09 -23.05
CA TYR A 52 -22.63 -12.96 -23.80
C TYR A 52 -23.00 -12.34 -25.15
N ASP A 53 -22.61 -13.01 -26.23
CA ASP A 53 -22.94 -12.63 -27.59
C ASP A 53 -23.75 -13.79 -28.25
N PRO A 54 -25.04 -13.58 -28.53
CA PRO A 54 -25.89 -14.63 -29.11
C PRO A 54 -25.53 -14.98 -30.54
N GLU A 55 -24.78 -14.13 -31.27
CA GLU A 55 -24.42 -14.36 -32.68
C GLU A 55 -23.25 -15.35 -32.84
N VAL A 56 -22.48 -15.62 -31.81
CA VAL A 56 -21.40 -16.57 -31.88
C VAL A 56 -21.89 -17.99 -31.55
N GLY A 57 -22.19 -18.74 -32.61
CA GLY A 57 -22.94 -20.00 -32.60
C GLY A 57 -22.31 -21.21 -31.87
N SER A 58 -21.16 -21.10 -31.19
CA SER A 58 -20.60 -22.17 -30.35
C SER A 58 -20.34 -21.72 -28.91
N ILE A 59 -20.97 -22.37 -27.97
CA ILE A 59 -20.86 -22.10 -26.54
C ILE A 59 -19.38 -22.24 -26.04
N PHE A 60 -18.56 -23.08 -26.64
CA PHE A 60 -17.16 -23.33 -26.26
C PHE A 60 -16.13 -22.78 -27.26
N SER A 61 -16.37 -21.57 -27.79
CA SER A 61 -15.37 -20.91 -28.63
C SER A 61 -14.33 -20.15 -27.77
N PHE A 62 -13.03 -20.31 -28.08
CA PHE A 62 -11.95 -19.48 -27.49
C PHE A 62 -12.05 -17.98 -27.80
N ARG A 63 -13.01 -17.57 -28.60
CA ARG A 63 -13.36 -16.16 -28.79
C ARG A 63 -14.06 -15.57 -27.58
N HIS A 64 -14.77 -16.39 -26.79
CA HIS A 64 -15.47 -15.93 -25.60
C HIS A 64 -14.52 -15.73 -24.42
N ASN A 65 -14.64 -14.62 -23.74
CA ASN A 65 -13.81 -14.28 -22.57
C ASN A 65 -14.02 -15.24 -21.39
N TYR A 66 -15.23 -15.76 -21.18
CA TYR A 66 -15.50 -16.72 -20.11
C TYR A 66 -14.80 -18.07 -20.34
N VAL A 67 -14.63 -18.53 -21.60
CA VAL A 67 -13.89 -19.75 -21.91
C VAL A 67 -12.40 -19.60 -21.56
N LYS A 68 -11.83 -18.42 -21.91
CA LYS A 68 -10.45 -18.08 -21.51
C LYS A 68 -10.33 -18.03 -19.98
N GLN A 69 -11.33 -17.48 -19.28
CA GLN A 69 -11.34 -17.40 -17.81
C GLN A 69 -11.34 -18.78 -17.16
N ILE A 70 -12.16 -19.69 -17.64
CA ILE A 70 -12.21 -21.08 -17.16
C ILE A 70 -10.86 -21.78 -17.37
N MET A 71 -10.26 -21.60 -18.55
CA MET A 71 -8.93 -22.15 -18.85
C MET A 71 -7.86 -21.62 -17.89
N TRP A 72 -7.82 -20.30 -17.69
CA TRP A 72 -6.86 -19.67 -16.79
C TRP A 72 -7.10 -20.06 -15.33
N ALA A 73 -8.36 -20.21 -14.91
CA ALA A 73 -8.70 -20.73 -13.59
C ALA A 73 -8.15 -22.16 -13.40
N GLY A 74 -8.30 -23.04 -14.39
CA GLY A 74 -7.74 -24.40 -14.35
C GLY A 74 -6.22 -24.40 -14.23
N ILE A 75 -5.52 -23.59 -15.04
CA ILE A 75 -4.06 -23.45 -14.96
C ILE A 75 -3.63 -22.93 -13.58
N SER A 76 -4.32 -21.92 -13.04
CA SER A 76 -4.04 -21.35 -11.71
C SER A 76 -4.17 -22.41 -10.61
N TRP A 77 -5.11 -23.32 -10.72
CA TRP A 77 -5.29 -24.44 -9.79
C TRP A 77 -4.09 -25.40 -9.80
N VAL A 78 -3.61 -25.76 -10.96
CA VAL A 78 -2.42 -26.61 -11.10
C VAL A 78 -1.21 -25.93 -10.47
N VAL A 79 -1.01 -24.65 -10.76
CA VAL A 79 0.07 -23.86 -10.17
C VAL A 79 -0.06 -23.77 -8.64
N ALA A 80 -1.28 -23.54 -8.13
CA ALA A 80 -1.52 -23.49 -6.69
C ALA A 80 -1.17 -24.82 -6.00
N LEU A 81 -1.54 -25.95 -6.60
CA LEU A 81 -1.17 -27.28 -6.08
C LEU A 81 0.35 -27.47 -6.05
N VAL A 82 1.05 -27.09 -7.13
CA VAL A 82 2.51 -27.16 -7.17
C VAL A 82 3.13 -26.31 -6.06
N VAL A 83 2.65 -25.08 -5.87
CA VAL A 83 3.14 -24.17 -4.82
C VAL A 83 2.89 -24.73 -3.43
N LEU A 84 1.74 -25.38 -3.19
CA LEU A 84 1.43 -26.01 -1.90
C LEU A 84 2.35 -27.20 -1.56
N LEU A 85 2.87 -27.88 -2.59
CA LEU A 85 3.81 -29.00 -2.43
C LEU A 85 5.26 -28.54 -2.22
N LEU A 86 5.58 -27.27 -2.52
CA LEU A 86 6.92 -26.74 -2.36
C LEU A 86 7.28 -26.55 -0.89
N GLU A 87 8.46 -27.00 -0.50
CA GLU A 87 9.02 -26.76 0.83
C GLU A 87 9.44 -25.29 1.01
N ARG A 88 9.40 -24.80 2.23
CA ARG A 88 9.83 -23.42 2.59
C ARG A 88 11.25 -23.11 2.12
N ARG A 89 12.13 -24.09 2.06
CA ARG A 89 13.51 -23.95 1.61
C ARG A 89 13.61 -23.42 0.18
N TYR A 90 12.72 -23.84 -0.71
CA TYR A 90 12.72 -23.37 -2.11
C TYR A 90 12.36 -21.90 -2.20
N PHE A 91 11.37 -21.43 -1.43
CA PHE A 91 11.02 -20.01 -1.40
C PHE A 91 12.20 -19.15 -0.95
N HIS A 92 12.94 -19.61 0.07
CA HIS A 92 14.14 -18.94 0.53
C HIS A 92 15.25 -18.88 -0.52
N MET A 93 15.47 -19.97 -1.25
CA MET A 93 16.51 -20.08 -2.26
C MET A 93 16.20 -19.25 -3.51
N PHE A 94 14.93 -19.26 -3.94
CA PHE A 94 14.50 -18.54 -5.14
C PHE A 94 14.22 -17.05 -4.93
N ALA A 95 14.21 -16.53 -3.71
CA ALA A 95 13.87 -15.13 -3.43
C ALA A 95 14.76 -14.13 -4.19
N TYR A 96 16.08 -14.28 -4.15
CA TYR A 96 17.02 -13.41 -4.87
C TYR A 96 16.90 -13.54 -6.39
N PRO A 97 17.00 -14.75 -6.98
CA PRO A 97 16.85 -14.90 -8.43
C PRO A 97 15.50 -14.38 -8.95
N ALA A 98 14.41 -14.68 -8.24
CA ALA A 98 13.08 -14.21 -8.62
C ALA A 98 12.97 -12.68 -8.59
N TYR A 99 13.55 -12.03 -7.57
CA TYR A 99 13.56 -10.59 -7.47
C TYR A 99 14.35 -9.94 -8.61
N ILE A 100 15.54 -10.45 -8.90
CA ILE A 100 16.36 -9.96 -10.03
C ILE A 100 15.61 -10.15 -11.35
N ALA A 101 15.03 -11.34 -11.56
CA ALA A 101 14.22 -11.61 -12.76
C ALA A 101 13.00 -10.67 -12.85
N GLY A 102 12.31 -10.41 -11.74
CA GLY A 102 11.20 -9.45 -11.69
C GLY A 102 11.61 -8.02 -12.07
N ILE A 103 12.76 -7.54 -11.58
CA ILE A 103 13.31 -6.24 -11.96
C ILE A 103 13.68 -6.21 -13.45
N LEU A 104 14.35 -7.25 -13.97
CA LEU A 104 14.70 -7.33 -15.38
C LEU A 104 13.47 -7.35 -16.28
N LEU A 105 12.41 -8.08 -15.90
CA LEU A 105 11.15 -8.08 -16.63
C LEU A 105 10.48 -6.69 -16.63
N LEU A 106 10.52 -5.94 -15.52
CA LEU A 106 10.03 -4.57 -15.49
C LEU A 106 10.83 -3.67 -16.44
N LEU A 107 12.15 -3.78 -16.44
CA LEU A 107 13.02 -3.00 -17.33
C LEU A 107 12.80 -3.34 -18.81
N LEU A 108 12.42 -4.58 -19.11
CA LEU A 108 12.13 -5.03 -20.46
C LEU A 108 10.95 -4.29 -21.11
N CYS A 109 10.01 -3.73 -20.30
CA CYS A 109 8.92 -2.91 -20.81
C CYS A 109 9.39 -1.60 -21.48
N PHE A 110 10.58 -1.10 -21.15
CA PHE A 110 11.14 0.09 -21.80
C PHE A 110 11.79 -0.21 -23.16
N THR A 111 11.95 -1.48 -23.51
CA THR A 111 12.47 -1.91 -24.82
C THR A 111 11.35 -1.88 -25.89
N PRO A 112 11.66 -2.10 -27.18
CA PRO A 112 10.67 -2.20 -28.23
C PRO A 112 9.63 -3.31 -28.05
N LEU A 113 9.86 -4.27 -27.13
CA LEU A 113 8.91 -5.33 -26.79
C LEU A 113 7.78 -4.83 -25.86
N GLY A 114 7.96 -3.67 -25.23
CA GLY A 114 6.97 -3.06 -24.36
C GLY A 114 5.88 -2.36 -25.16
N THR A 115 4.62 -2.70 -24.87
CA THR A 115 3.43 -2.09 -25.43
C THR A 115 2.75 -1.17 -24.44
N GLU A 116 2.20 -0.08 -24.94
CA GLU A 116 1.46 0.89 -24.15
C GLU A 116 -0.03 0.58 -24.19
N VAL A 117 -0.64 0.51 -23.02
CA VAL A 117 -2.09 0.28 -22.86
C VAL A 117 -2.61 1.31 -21.87
N ASN A 118 -3.59 2.12 -22.28
CA ASN A 118 -4.21 3.18 -21.47
C ASN A 118 -3.18 4.18 -20.88
N GLY A 119 -2.14 4.52 -21.63
CA GLY A 119 -1.10 5.46 -21.19
C GLY A 119 -0.01 4.86 -20.29
N ALA A 120 -0.09 3.56 -19.96
CA ALA A 120 0.93 2.85 -19.19
C ALA A 120 1.72 1.90 -20.08
N ARG A 121 3.06 2.06 -20.11
CA ARG A 121 3.97 1.17 -20.85
C ARG A 121 4.41 0.00 -19.97
N ALA A 122 3.45 -0.86 -19.59
CA ALA A 122 3.61 -1.89 -18.56
C ALA A 122 3.34 -3.32 -19.06
N TRP A 123 3.17 -3.51 -20.38
CA TRP A 123 2.82 -4.78 -20.97
C TRP A 123 3.91 -5.27 -21.91
N LEU A 124 4.13 -6.58 -21.94
CA LEU A 124 4.95 -7.26 -22.92
C LEU A 124 4.03 -8.07 -23.84
N GLU A 125 4.18 -7.91 -25.15
CA GLU A 125 3.38 -8.60 -26.13
C GLU A 125 4.22 -9.65 -26.89
N PHE A 126 3.80 -10.90 -26.78
CA PHE A 126 4.42 -12.04 -27.46
C PHE A 126 3.39 -12.69 -28.40
N GLY A 127 3.24 -12.13 -29.59
CA GLY A 127 2.22 -12.56 -30.55
C GLY A 127 0.81 -12.36 -30.01
N SER A 128 0.09 -13.44 -29.73
CA SER A 128 -1.29 -13.37 -29.20
C SER A 128 -1.37 -13.27 -27.66
N PHE A 129 -0.25 -13.34 -26.96
CA PHE A 129 -0.20 -13.32 -25.51
C PHE A 129 0.31 -11.98 -25.01
N ARG A 130 -0.41 -11.40 -24.06
CA ARG A 130 0.02 -10.22 -23.31
C ARG A 130 0.33 -10.61 -21.88
N VAL A 131 1.48 -10.18 -21.41
CA VAL A 131 1.96 -10.44 -20.03
C VAL A 131 2.25 -9.11 -19.39
N GLN A 132 1.80 -8.94 -18.15
CA GLN A 132 2.12 -7.76 -17.35
C GLN A 132 3.23 -8.11 -16.35
N PRO A 133 4.49 -7.67 -16.58
CA PRO A 133 5.63 -7.99 -15.74
C PRO A 133 5.48 -7.62 -14.27
N VAL A 134 4.71 -6.57 -13.98
CA VAL A 134 4.50 -6.10 -12.61
C VAL A 134 3.83 -7.16 -11.73
N GLU A 135 2.97 -8.04 -12.29
CA GLU A 135 2.34 -9.12 -11.52
C GLU A 135 3.37 -10.11 -10.97
N PHE A 136 4.37 -10.47 -11.77
CA PHE A 136 5.50 -11.29 -11.34
C PHE A 136 6.40 -10.55 -10.36
N SER A 137 6.66 -9.27 -10.63
CA SER A 137 7.51 -8.43 -9.77
C SER A 137 6.91 -8.25 -8.38
N LYS A 138 5.59 -8.12 -8.24
CA LYS A 138 4.91 -8.06 -6.94
C LYS A 138 5.16 -9.32 -6.10
N ILE A 139 5.02 -10.50 -6.71
CA ILE A 139 5.29 -11.78 -6.04
C ILE A 139 6.77 -11.89 -5.66
N ALA A 140 7.67 -11.55 -6.58
CA ALA A 140 9.10 -11.59 -6.35
C ALA A 140 9.54 -10.62 -5.24
N THR A 141 8.96 -9.42 -5.20
CA THR A 141 9.18 -8.42 -4.13
C THR A 141 8.69 -8.95 -2.78
N ALA A 142 7.50 -9.56 -2.73
CA ALA A 142 6.98 -10.19 -1.50
C ALA A 142 7.91 -11.29 -0.99
N LEU A 143 8.42 -12.12 -1.89
CA LEU A 143 9.34 -13.21 -1.57
C LEU A 143 10.67 -12.67 -1.03
N MET A 144 11.23 -11.64 -1.68
CA MET A 144 12.46 -10.99 -1.26
C MET A 144 12.29 -10.30 0.09
N MET A 145 11.15 -9.64 0.31
CA MET A 145 10.80 -9.05 1.61
C MET A 145 10.76 -10.10 2.71
N ALA A 146 10.02 -11.20 2.49
CA ALA A 146 9.94 -12.29 3.45
C ALA A 146 11.33 -12.87 3.76
N ARG A 147 12.21 -12.98 2.76
CA ARG A 147 13.59 -13.45 2.91
C ARG A 147 14.43 -12.50 3.77
N VAL A 148 14.36 -11.20 3.52
CA VAL A 148 15.12 -10.18 4.27
C VAL A 148 14.63 -10.11 5.71
N MET A 149 13.31 -10.15 5.93
CA MET A 149 12.71 -10.04 7.26
C MET A 149 12.82 -11.32 8.09
N SER A 150 13.10 -12.47 7.46
CA SER A 150 13.30 -13.75 8.15
C SER A 150 14.71 -13.91 8.74
N ASP A 151 15.60 -12.96 8.56
CA ASP A 151 16.93 -13.00 9.18
C ASP A 151 16.82 -12.83 10.70
N PHE A 152 17.49 -13.69 11.46
CA PHE A 152 17.44 -13.67 12.92
C PHE A 152 17.88 -12.34 13.53
N SER A 153 18.79 -11.62 12.88
CA SER A 153 19.27 -10.33 13.32
C SER A 153 18.40 -9.14 12.86
N PHE A 154 17.34 -9.37 12.09
CA PHE A 154 16.51 -8.31 11.52
C PHE A 154 15.69 -7.56 12.57
N SER A 155 15.64 -6.24 12.45
CA SER A 155 14.78 -5.39 13.29
C SER A 155 14.36 -4.13 12.54
N MET A 156 13.04 -3.89 12.45
CA MET A 156 12.46 -2.69 11.81
C MET A 156 12.91 -1.37 12.45
N ASN A 157 13.36 -1.39 13.69
CA ASN A 157 13.85 -0.19 14.39
C ASN A 157 15.33 0.10 14.14
N ARG A 158 16.04 -0.77 13.42
CA ARG A 158 17.41 -0.50 12.97
C ARG A 158 17.38 0.20 11.64
N VAL A 159 17.99 1.36 11.57
CA VAL A 159 18.08 2.18 10.35
C VAL A 159 18.64 1.39 9.16
N ARG A 160 19.66 0.56 9.38
CA ARG A 160 20.26 -0.30 8.35
C ARG A 160 19.26 -1.29 7.75
N ASP A 161 18.46 -1.95 8.59
CA ASP A 161 17.51 -2.96 8.14
C ASP A 161 16.30 -2.31 7.48
N LEU A 162 15.88 -1.13 7.98
CA LEU A 162 14.87 -0.31 7.34
C LEU A 162 15.27 0.09 5.92
N PHE A 163 16.53 0.52 5.71
CA PHE A 163 17.03 0.85 4.36
C PHE A 163 17.08 -0.35 3.42
N LYS A 164 17.42 -1.56 3.91
CA LYS A 164 17.37 -2.78 3.08
C LYS A 164 15.96 -3.03 2.57
N VAL A 165 14.99 -3.01 3.49
CA VAL A 165 13.58 -3.26 3.20
C VAL A 165 13.01 -2.17 2.28
N ALA A 166 13.30 -0.90 2.59
CA ALA A 166 12.92 0.21 1.73
C ALA A 166 13.50 0.06 0.31
N GLY A 167 14.77 -0.31 0.17
CA GLY A 167 15.41 -0.53 -1.13
C GLY A 167 14.73 -1.64 -1.95
N VAL A 168 14.33 -2.73 -1.29
CA VAL A 168 13.61 -3.84 -1.95
C VAL A 168 12.26 -3.40 -2.52
N ILE A 169 11.57 -2.45 -1.87
CA ILE A 169 10.27 -1.96 -2.36
C ILE A 169 10.45 -0.78 -3.31
N LEU A 170 11.31 0.16 -2.97
CA LEU A 170 11.47 1.40 -3.74
C LEU A 170 12.01 1.14 -5.15
N LEU A 171 12.88 0.15 -5.33
CA LEU A 171 13.45 -0.14 -6.65
C LEU A 171 12.37 -0.53 -7.68
N PRO A 172 11.54 -1.57 -7.45
CA PRO A 172 10.46 -1.88 -8.39
C PRO A 172 9.41 -0.76 -8.44
N LEU A 173 9.10 -0.08 -7.33
CA LEU A 173 8.14 1.01 -7.29
C LEU A 173 8.55 2.16 -8.21
N LEU A 174 9.82 2.58 -8.20
CA LEU A 174 10.33 3.64 -9.07
C LEU A 174 10.21 3.24 -10.55
N ILE A 175 10.55 2.00 -10.90
CA ILE A 175 10.42 1.51 -12.27
C ILE A 175 8.96 1.52 -12.73
N ILE A 176 8.02 1.08 -11.87
CA ILE A 176 6.58 1.06 -12.15
C ILE A 176 6.02 2.48 -12.32
N ILE A 177 6.45 3.43 -11.51
CA ILE A 177 6.07 4.84 -11.67
C ILE A 177 6.59 5.39 -13.01
N MET A 178 7.82 5.06 -13.41
CA MET A 178 8.36 5.44 -14.72
C MET A 178 7.61 4.81 -15.90
N GLN A 179 6.91 3.70 -15.70
CA GLN A 179 6.01 3.07 -16.67
C GLN A 179 4.63 3.73 -16.75
N ASN A 180 4.36 4.75 -15.93
CA ASN A 180 3.03 5.38 -15.72
C ASN A 180 1.95 4.41 -15.20
N ASP A 181 2.35 3.30 -14.56
CA ASP A 181 1.42 2.34 -13.94
C ASP A 181 1.24 2.66 -12.45
N THR A 182 0.60 3.78 -12.16
CA THR A 182 0.37 4.25 -10.79
C THR A 182 -0.49 3.29 -9.96
N GLY A 183 -1.44 2.60 -10.61
CA GLY A 183 -2.30 1.62 -9.95
C GLY A 183 -1.51 0.45 -9.36
N SER A 184 -0.62 -0.14 -10.15
CA SER A 184 0.27 -1.21 -9.69
C SER A 184 1.28 -0.73 -8.64
N GLY A 185 1.75 0.53 -8.75
CA GLY A 185 2.59 1.16 -7.74
C GLY A 185 1.92 1.25 -6.37
N LEU A 186 0.63 1.63 -6.33
CA LEU A 186 -0.16 1.68 -5.11
C LEU A 186 -0.28 0.31 -4.41
N VAL A 187 -0.36 -0.78 -5.18
CA VAL A 187 -0.39 -2.13 -4.60
C VAL A 187 0.88 -2.43 -3.80
N LEU A 188 2.05 -1.98 -4.26
CA LEU A 188 3.30 -2.14 -3.49
C LEU A 188 3.29 -1.33 -2.18
N CYS A 189 2.56 -0.23 -2.10
CA CYS A 189 2.40 0.52 -0.86
C CYS A 189 1.67 -0.31 0.23
N SER A 190 0.97 -1.39 -0.11
CA SER A 190 0.36 -2.30 0.86
C SER A 190 1.38 -2.95 1.81
N PHE A 191 2.66 -3.05 1.44
CA PHE A 191 3.72 -3.50 2.34
C PHE A 191 3.89 -2.63 3.59
N LEU A 192 3.41 -1.39 3.58
CA LEU A 192 3.38 -0.55 4.77
C LEU A 192 2.60 -1.20 5.93
N PHE A 193 1.53 -1.95 5.63
CA PHE A 193 0.77 -2.69 6.65
C PHE A 193 1.61 -3.81 7.28
N VAL A 194 2.46 -4.46 6.48
CA VAL A 194 3.41 -5.46 7.00
C VAL A 194 4.42 -4.80 7.93
N PHE A 195 4.93 -3.61 7.60
CA PHE A 195 5.87 -2.87 8.44
C PHE A 195 5.28 -2.47 9.78
N ILE A 196 4.01 -2.05 9.79
CA ILE A 196 3.29 -1.74 11.03
C ILE A 196 3.18 -2.98 11.91
N ARG A 197 2.83 -4.11 11.31
CA ARG A 197 2.76 -5.41 12.02
C ARG A 197 4.10 -5.83 12.61
N GLU A 198 5.19 -5.60 11.90
CA GLU A 198 6.56 -5.91 12.34
C GLU A 198 7.14 -4.88 13.33
N GLY A 199 6.34 -3.90 13.76
CA GLY A 199 6.67 -3.00 14.85
C GLY A 199 7.54 -1.80 14.46
N ILE A 200 7.41 -1.31 13.22
CA ILE A 200 8.07 -0.06 12.81
C ILE A 200 7.61 1.09 13.71
N THR A 201 8.52 1.99 14.04
CA THR A 201 8.23 3.14 14.89
C THR A 201 7.15 4.04 14.28
N LYS A 202 6.17 4.47 15.10
CA LYS A 202 5.06 5.34 14.67
C LYS A 202 5.50 6.61 13.94
N TYR A 203 6.65 7.16 14.27
CA TYR A 203 7.22 8.35 13.62
C TYR A 203 7.65 8.11 12.16
N ILE A 204 7.77 6.86 11.74
CA ILE A 204 8.13 6.47 10.37
C ILE A 204 6.89 6.02 9.60
N TYR A 205 6.06 5.14 10.17
CA TYR A 205 4.92 4.62 9.41
C TYR A 205 3.81 5.66 9.21
N PHE A 206 3.61 6.56 10.18
CA PHE A 206 2.54 7.57 10.08
C PHE A 206 2.74 8.52 8.89
N PRO A 207 3.93 9.12 8.66
CA PRO A 207 4.18 9.91 7.45
C PRO A 207 3.99 9.10 6.16
N LEU A 208 4.41 7.84 6.15
CA LEU A 208 4.30 6.99 4.96
C LEU A 208 2.83 6.72 4.60
N ILE A 209 2.00 6.32 5.57
CA ILE A 209 0.55 6.15 5.35
C ILE A 209 -0.09 7.46 4.93
N PHE A 210 0.28 8.54 5.58
CA PHE A 210 -0.24 9.87 5.26
C PHE A 210 0.13 10.29 3.84
N THR A 211 1.34 9.97 3.37
CA THR A 211 1.76 10.19 1.97
C THR A 211 0.85 9.45 1.00
N VAL A 212 0.61 8.16 1.23
CA VAL A 212 -0.27 7.35 0.38
C VAL A 212 -1.69 7.89 0.38
N PHE A 213 -2.18 8.29 1.56
CA PHE A 213 -3.51 8.89 1.70
C PHE A 213 -3.63 10.20 0.91
N LEU A 214 -2.65 11.12 1.05
CA LEU A 214 -2.64 12.39 0.30
C LEU A 214 -2.52 12.16 -1.20
N PHE A 215 -1.70 11.20 -1.61
CA PHE A 215 -1.56 10.83 -3.02
C PHE A 215 -2.90 10.37 -3.61
N ILE A 216 -3.61 9.47 -2.94
CA ILE A 216 -4.95 9.01 -3.35
C ILE A 216 -5.95 10.17 -3.34
N ALA A 217 -5.94 11.00 -2.29
CA ALA A 217 -6.83 12.14 -2.18
C ALA A 217 -6.64 13.15 -3.32
N SER A 218 -5.40 13.34 -3.80
CA SER A 218 -5.09 14.24 -4.93
C SER A 218 -5.68 13.78 -6.26
N PHE A 219 -6.07 12.51 -6.40
CA PHE A 219 -6.80 12.03 -7.58
C PHE A 219 -8.29 12.35 -7.55
N ILE A 220 -8.87 12.43 -6.35
CA ILE A 220 -10.32 12.48 -6.13
C ILE A 220 -10.77 13.92 -5.85
N PHE A 221 -9.96 14.66 -5.11
CA PHE A 221 -10.33 15.98 -4.59
C PHE A 221 -9.41 17.07 -5.12
N THR A 222 -9.94 18.28 -5.17
CA THR A 222 -9.13 19.47 -5.47
C THR A 222 -8.18 19.79 -4.32
N PRO A 223 -7.01 20.39 -4.57
CA PRO A 223 -6.06 20.76 -3.52
C PRO A 223 -6.67 21.58 -2.38
N GLU A 224 -7.57 22.50 -2.71
CA GLU A 224 -8.28 23.33 -1.74
C GLU A 224 -9.12 22.48 -0.77
N ALA A 225 -9.87 21.50 -1.31
CA ALA A 225 -10.68 20.61 -0.50
C ALA A 225 -9.83 19.76 0.44
N ILE A 226 -8.67 19.30 -0.03
CA ILE A 226 -7.72 18.54 0.79
C ILE A 226 -7.21 19.38 1.96
N PHE A 227 -6.78 20.63 1.69
CA PHE A 227 -6.27 21.51 2.75
C PHE A 227 -7.33 21.90 3.75
N VAL A 228 -8.54 22.25 3.31
CA VAL A 228 -9.67 22.54 4.20
C VAL A 228 -9.97 21.34 5.09
N THR A 229 -10.02 20.14 4.51
CA THR A 229 -10.28 18.89 5.26
C THR A 229 -9.18 18.62 6.29
N LEU A 230 -7.90 18.80 5.93
CA LEU A 230 -6.78 18.64 6.86
C LEU A 230 -6.84 19.64 8.03
N ILE A 231 -7.19 20.88 7.74
CA ILE A 231 -7.36 21.92 8.77
C ILE A 231 -8.49 21.54 9.72
N LEU A 232 -9.65 21.09 9.20
CA LEU A 232 -10.78 20.66 10.01
C LEU A 232 -10.43 19.45 10.88
N LEU A 233 -9.77 18.43 10.31
CA LEU A 233 -9.33 17.25 11.06
C LEU A 233 -8.32 17.61 12.15
N PHE A 234 -7.38 18.50 11.86
CA PHE A 234 -6.43 19.00 12.83
C PHE A 234 -7.11 19.75 13.99
N THR A 235 -8.10 20.58 13.68
CA THR A 235 -8.90 21.28 14.68
C THR A 235 -9.66 20.32 15.57
N LEU A 236 -10.35 19.35 14.95
CA LEU A 236 -11.09 18.32 15.66
C LEU A 236 -10.18 17.49 16.59
N TYR A 237 -9.02 17.08 16.08
CA TYR A 237 -8.02 16.37 16.89
C TYR A 237 -7.61 17.16 18.14
N ASN A 238 -7.36 18.47 17.99
CA ASN A 238 -6.97 19.31 19.12
C ASN A 238 -8.10 19.48 20.15
N ILE A 239 -9.35 19.65 19.70
CA ILE A 239 -10.51 19.74 20.58
C ILE A 239 -10.67 18.44 21.38
N LEU A 240 -10.61 17.30 20.72
CA LEU A 240 -10.79 15.99 21.36
C LEU A 240 -9.67 15.65 22.35
N LYS A 241 -8.44 16.04 22.04
CA LYS A 241 -7.28 15.71 22.87
C LYS A 241 -7.21 16.52 24.16
N ASN A 242 -7.51 17.80 24.09
CA ASN A 242 -7.21 18.73 25.18
C ASN A 242 -8.44 19.07 26.06
N GLY A 243 -9.64 18.64 25.71
CA GLY A 243 -10.87 18.73 26.52
C GLY A 243 -11.30 20.12 27.05
N ALA A 244 -10.46 21.14 26.90
CA ALA A 244 -10.69 22.48 27.42
C ALA A 244 -10.80 23.51 26.29
N VAL A 245 -12.03 23.86 25.94
CA VAL A 245 -12.35 24.82 24.88
C VAL A 245 -11.80 26.24 25.17
N VAL A 246 -11.66 26.60 26.43
CA VAL A 246 -11.39 28.00 26.83
C VAL A 246 -9.93 28.44 26.58
N GLY A 247 -8.94 27.55 26.73
CA GLY A 247 -7.51 27.88 26.47
C GLY A 247 -7.15 27.98 24.99
N HIS A 248 -7.96 27.42 24.11
CA HIS A 248 -7.68 27.29 22.69
C HIS A 248 -8.52 28.17 21.77
N ILE A 249 -9.35 29.10 22.34
CA ILE A 249 -10.19 30.01 21.55
C ILE A 249 -9.35 30.83 20.56
N ARG A 250 -8.15 31.25 20.94
CA ARG A 250 -7.24 32.01 20.05
C ARG A 250 -6.72 31.13 18.91
N PHE A 251 -6.44 29.85 19.20
CA PHE A 251 -6.01 28.87 18.22
C PHE A 251 -7.14 28.55 17.23
N LEU A 252 -8.35 28.31 17.74
CA LEU A 252 -9.56 28.09 16.94
C LEU A 252 -9.91 29.31 16.08
N ALA A 253 -9.78 30.52 16.62
CA ALA A 253 -10.02 31.77 15.90
C ALA A 253 -8.99 31.98 14.78
N ALA A 254 -7.70 31.69 15.03
CA ALA A 254 -6.65 31.76 14.00
C ALA A 254 -6.87 30.75 12.90
N LEU A 255 -7.30 29.53 13.26
CA LEU A 255 -7.60 28.48 12.32
C LEU A 255 -8.84 28.78 11.47
N PHE A 256 -9.91 29.29 12.09
CA PHE A 256 -11.12 29.74 11.40
C PHE A 256 -10.80 30.87 10.43
N LEU A 257 -9.99 31.85 10.86
CA LEU A 257 -9.53 32.95 10.03
C LEU A 257 -8.72 32.42 8.83
N ALA A 258 -7.84 31.43 9.05
CA ALA A 258 -7.06 30.79 7.98
C ALA A 258 -7.94 30.07 6.96
N VAL A 259 -8.95 29.30 7.41
CA VAL A 259 -9.93 28.66 6.52
C VAL A 259 -10.73 29.69 5.73
N LEU A 260 -11.18 30.74 6.39
CA LEU A 260 -11.96 31.83 5.76
C LEU A 260 -11.11 32.57 4.72
N LEU A 261 -9.86 32.87 5.03
CA LEU A 261 -8.89 33.47 4.11
C LEU A 261 -8.63 32.57 2.91
N LEU A 262 -8.50 31.27 3.14
CA LEU A 262 -8.31 30.25 2.11
C LEU A 262 -9.52 30.20 1.17
N CYS A 263 -10.74 30.18 1.70
CA CYS A 263 -11.98 30.19 0.91
C CYS A 263 -12.18 31.47 0.09
N VAL A 264 -11.71 32.61 0.59
CA VAL A 264 -11.88 33.90 -0.09
C VAL A 264 -10.81 34.16 -1.15
N LEU A 265 -9.57 33.76 -0.89
CA LEU A 265 -8.43 34.06 -1.77
C LEU A 265 -8.22 33.01 -2.89
N THR A 266 -8.62 31.76 -2.70
CA THR A 266 -8.46 30.70 -3.73
C THR A 266 -9.16 31.01 -5.06
N PRO A 267 -10.39 31.56 -5.09
CA PRO A 267 -11.03 31.89 -6.36
C PRO A 267 -10.37 33.05 -7.12
N LEU A 268 -9.57 33.90 -6.42
CA LEU A 268 -9.05 35.15 -6.97
C LEU A 268 -7.67 35.06 -7.61
N SER A 269 -6.83 34.08 -7.23
CA SER A 269 -5.41 34.10 -7.61
C SER A 269 -4.71 32.74 -7.81
N GLY A 270 -5.44 31.64 -7.85
CA GLY A 270 -4.88 30.33 -8.16
C GLY A 270 -3.91 29.76 -7.09
N TYR A 271 -3.01 28.86 -7.50
CA TYR A 271 -2.10 28.10 -6.63
C TYR A 271 -1.19 28.94 -5.73
N ALA A 272 -0.72 30.10 -6.20
CA ALA A 272 0.22 30.93 -5.44
C ALA A 272 -0.41 31.46 -4.15
N SER A 273 -1.67 31.88 -4.19
CA SER A 273 -2.39 32.35 -3.01
C SER A 273 -2.66 31.26 -2.00
N LEU A 274 -3.02 30.06 -2.48
CA LEU A 274 -3.19 28.88 -1.64
C LEU A 274 -1.92 28.60 -0.84
N MET A 275 -0.76 28.54 -1.49
CA MET A 275 0.52 28.30 -0.86
C MET A 275 0.89 29.38 0.16
N ILE A 276 0.61 30.65 -0.12
CA ILE A 276 0.88 31.76 0.80
C ILE A 276 0.01 31.63 2.06
N VAL A 277 -1.30 31.42 1.90
CA VAL A 277 -2.21 31.28 3.03
C VAL A 277 -1.86 30.08 3.91
N CYS A 278 -1.56 28.94 3.30
CA CYS A 278 -1.15 27.74 4.02
C CYS A 278 0.18 27.95 4.77
N SER A 279 1.15 28.66 4.16
CA SER A 279 2.43 28.99 4.80
C SER A 279 2.24 29.88 6.02
N ILE A 280 1.45 30.93 5.87
CA ILE A 280 1.12 31.84 6.98
C ILE A 280 0.42 31.07 8.09
N THR A 281 -0.53 30.21 7.77
CA THR A 281 -1.25 29.37 8.74
C THR A 281 -0.29 28.46 9.50
N ALA A 282 0.61 27.77 8.81
CA ALA A 282 1.59 26.89 9.43
C ALA A 282 2.53 27.64 10.38
N ILE A 283 2.97 28.85 9.98
CA ILE A 283 3.82 29.70 10.83
C ILE A 283 3.06 30.14 12.09
N ILE A 284 1.83 30.63 11.95
CA ILE A 284 0.99 31.06 13.09
C ILE A 284 0.77 29.89 14.05
N LEU A 285 0.41 28.71 13.55
CA LEU A 285 0.22 27.51 14.36
C LEU A 285 1.51 27.08 15.06
N GLY A 286 2.65 27.16 14.38
CA GLY A 286 3.97 26.87 14.95
C GLY A 286 4.32 27.81 16.10
N VAL A 287 4.11 29.12 15.93
CA VAL A 287 4.36 30.13 16.98
C VAL A 287 3.44 29.90 18.18
N ILE A 288 2.17 29.57 17.95
CA ILE A 288 1.21 29.29 19.02
C ILE A 288 1.63 28.02 19.79
N ALA A 289 2.01 26.94 19.09
CA ALA A 289 2.46 25.69 19.70
C ALA A 289 3.68 25.91 20.61
N VAL A 290 4.67 26.66 20.15
CA VAL A 290 5.87 27.00 20.92
C VAL A 290 5.51 27.86 22.14
N LYS A 291 4.66 28.88 21.98
CA LYS A 291 4.24 29.75 23.07
C LYS A 291 3.45 29.02 24.16
N LEU A 292 2.62 28.06 23.77
CA LEU A 292 1.84 27.23 24.71
C LEU A 292 2.69 26.09 25.32
N ARG A 293 3.94 25.91 24.91
CA ARG A 293 4.81 24.77 25.26
C ARG A 293 4.19 23.39 24.98
N GLU A 294 3.24 23.35 24.05
CA GLU A 294 2.53 22.13 23.65
C GLU A 294 3.28 21.42 22.51
N MET A 295 4.36 20.71 22.87
CA MET A 295 5.18 19.97 21.88
C MET A 295 4.39 18.91 21.10
N SER A 296 3.25 18.49 21.62
CA SER A 296 2.37 17.52 20.95
C SER A 296 1.69 18.10 19.70
N LEU A 297 1.61 19.43 19.57
CA LEU A 297 1.08 20.12 18.39
C LEU A 297 2.09 20.22 17.25
N LEU A 298 3.39 20.06 17.53
CA LEU A 298 4.43 20.19 16.49
C LEU A 298 4.31 19.09 15.43
N TRP A 299 3.96 17.87 15.84
CA TRP A 299 3.85 16.75 14.90
C TRP A 299 2.77 16.96 13.81
N PRO A 300 1.52 17.29 14.15
CA PRO A 300 0.49 17.63 13.15
C PRO A 300 0.87 18.84 12.29
N ILE A 301 1.57 19.84 12.82
CA ILE A 301 2.03 21.01 12.05
C ILE A 301 3.07 20.56 11.01
N ILE A 302 4.02 19.71 11.39
CA ILE A 302 5.02 19.14 10.47
C ILE A 302 4.30 18.37 9.35
N MET A 303 3.28 17.57 9.69
CA MET A 303 2.48 16.85 8.70
C MET A 303 1.70 17.76 7.77
N PHE A 304 1.19 18.89 8.28
CA PHE A 304 0.52 19.89 7.46
C PHE A 304 1.49 20.59 6.49
N VAL A 305 2.68 20.97 6.95
CA VAL A 305 3.75 21.51 6.08
C VAL A 305 4.18 20.49 5.03
N TYR A 306 4.29 19.24 5.42
CA TYR A 306 4.59 18.14 4.49
C TYR A 306 3.50 18.01 3.40
N ALA A 307 2.22 18.08 3.77
CA ALA A 307 1.11 18.05 2.81
C ALA A 307 1.15 19.23 1.84
N MET A 308 1.55 20.43 2.32
CA MET A 308 1.74 21.61 1.48
C MET A 308 2.77 21.44 0.38
N LEU A 309 3.79 20.63 0.60
CA LEU A 309 4.80 20.33 -0.42
C LEU A 309 4.32 19.22 -1.36
N LEU A 310 3.66 18.21 -0.81
CA LEU A 310 3.31 17.00 -1.56
C LEU A 310 2.10 17.21 -2.48
N VAL A 311 1.02 17.83 -2.02
CA VAL A 311 -0.22 17.98 -2.79
C VAL A 311 -0.02 18.79 -4.09
N PRO A 312 0.64 19.95 -4.10
CA PRO A 312 0.89 20.68 -5.34
C PRO A 312 1.86 19.97 -6.28
N THR A 313 2.85 19.23 -5.74
CA THR A 313 3.78 18.48 -6.59
C THR A 313 3.09 17.33 -7.29
N THR A 314 2.18 16.62 -6.61
CA THR A 314 1.38 15.57 -7.23
C THR A 314 0.45 16.13 -8.30
N ASP A 315 -0.24 17.24 -8.02
CA ASP A 315 -1.13 17.88 -8.98
C ASP A 315 -0.37 18.39 -10.22
N PHE A 316 0.81 19.00 -10.03
CA PHE A 316 1.70 19.39 -11.12
C PHE A 316 2.12 18.19 -11.96
N MET A 317 2.52 17.07 -11.34
CA MET A 317 2.86 15.84 -12.05
C MET A 317 1.68 15.33 -12.89
N PHE A 318 0.46 15.33 -12.31
CA PHE A 318 -0.73 14.89 -13.04
C PHE A 318 -1.14 15.85 -14.17
N SER A 319 -0.96 17.15 -14.01
CA SER A 319 -1.23 18.12 -15.07
C SER A 319 -0.29 17.90 -16.28
N GLN A 320 0.97 17.57 -16.04
CA GLN A 320 1.91 17.21 -17.10
C GLN A 320 1.56 15.88 -17.80
N LEU A 321 1.07 14.88 -17.03
CA LEU A 321 0.67 13.59 -17.58
C LEU A 321 -0.63 13.65 -18.39
N LYS A 322 -1.55 14.58 -18.06
CA LYS A 322 -2.80 14.80 -18.82
C LYS A 322 -2.59 15.65 -20.09
N GLY A 323 -1.47 16.36 -20.21
CA GLY A 323 -1.13 17.22 -21.34
C GLY A 323 -0.50 16.47 -22.53
N HIS A 324 -0.31 15.18 -22.39
CA HIS A 324 0.10 14.24 -23.44
C HIS A 324 -0.98 13.21 -23.67
#